data_5e165cc3709bb8761b668bd95362a53a
#
_entry.id   5e165cc3709bb8761b668bd95362a53a
#
_cell.length_a   1.000
_cell.length_b   1.000
_cell.length_c   1.000
_cell.angle_alpha   90.00
_cell.angle_beta   90.00
_cell.angle_gamma   90.00
#
_symmetry.space_group_name_H-M   'P 1'
#
loop_
_entity.id
_entity.type
_entity.pdbx_description
1 polymer ?
#
loop_
_entity_poly.entity_id
_entity_poly.type
_entity_poly.pdbx_seq_one_letter_code
_entity_poly.pdbx_strand_id
1 'polypeptide(L)'
;MREVRNPSLSAITTLGLGGTCSLELTVSSRDDLAAMDDRIRELGLPVYVVGRGSNIFGLDGSHEAVLVRPAFTDGPAVLGDETADGGVLVSCGAGISLPVLLAFLREKGLSGMEGLAGIPGTVGGAVAMNAGSFGTSTAESLDSVEIWSGGRLVRLTPDACETGYRHFRPRGLAGSFLVVSAVFRLSRSTSQDVAAGMQHNFQMKKSRQPITARSAGCVFRNPACGVSAGALLERAGFRGRRKGSVALSEQHANFLVNLGGGTSAEALALLEEARTAVRAMAGVELDFEVRFLPCLSS
;
A
#
# COMPACT_ATOMS: atom_id res chain seq x y z
N MET A 1 11.18 -11.82 17.25
CA MET A 1 11.29 -11.73 15.77
C MET A 1 11.23 -13.13 15.15
N ARG A 2 10.47 -13.31 14.05
CA ARG A 2 10.39 -14.59 13.31
C ARG A 2 11.12 -14.46 11.98
N GLU A 3 11.89 -15.49 11.59
CA GLU A 3 12.59 -15.56 10.32
C GLU A 3 11.98 -16.64 9.41
N VAL A 4 11.86 -16.36 8.11
CA VAL A 4 11.47 -17.31 7.06
C VAL A 4 12.49 -17.23 5.94
N ARG A 5 13.15 -18.32 5.61
CA ARG A 5 14.11 -18.41 4.49
C ARG A 5 13.37 -18.64 3.18
N ASN A 6 13.88 -18.04 2.13
CA ASN A 6 13.36 -18.15 0.75
C ASN A 6 11.84 -17.88 0.65
N PRO A 7 11.32 -16.77 1.23
CA PRO A 7 9.91 -16.42 1.11
C PRO A 7 9.53 -16.21 -0.36
N SER A 8 8.37 -16.75 -0.76
CA SER A 8 7.86 -16.58 -2.12
C SER A 8 7.16 -15.23 -2.29
N LEU A 9 7.62 -14.41 -3.23
CA LEU A 9 6.99 -13.13 -3.57
C LEU A 9 5.56 -13.33 -4.09
N SER A 10 5.33 -14.35 -4.89
CA SER A 10 3.98 -14.68 -5.39
C SER A 10 3.00 -15.07 -4.28
N ALA A 11 3.48 -15.63 -3.18
CA ALA A 11 2.62 -15.99 -2.05
C ALA A 11 2.30 -14.79 -1.13
N ILE A 12 3.17 -13.79 -1.07
CA ILE A 12 3.04 -12.66 -0.14
C ILE A 12 2.49 -11.38 -0.79
N THR A 13 2.28 -11.38 -2.11
CA THR A 13 1.72 -10.25 -2.86
C THR A 13 0.31 -10.56 -3.34
N THR A 14 -0.54 -9.53 -3.41
CA THR A 14 -1.92 -9.70 -3.91
C THR A 14 -1.98 -9.94 -5.42
N LEU A 15 -0.96 -9.51 -6.17
CA LEU A 15 -0.82 -9.77 -7.60
C LEU A 15 -0.43 -11.24 -7.87
N GLY A 16 0.26 -11.87 -6.92
CA GLY A 16 0.66 -13.25 -7.04
C GLY A 16 1.72 -13.52 -8.11
N LEU A 17 2.60 -12.55 -8.37
CA LEU A 17 3.78 -12.67 -9.24
C LEU A 17 5.06 -12.63 -8.42
N GLY A 18 6.13 -13.16 -9.01
CA GLY A 18 7.49 -13.07 -8.52
C GLY A 18 8.06 -14.35 -7.93
N GLY A 19 9.37 -14.37 -7.86
CA GLY A 19 10.17 -15.49 -7.35
C GLY A 19 10.34 -15.48 -5.84
N THR A 20 11.59 -15.54 -5.35
CA THR A 20 11.91 -15.64 -3.92
C THR A 20 12.90 -14.55 -3.48
N CYS A 21 12.89 -14.19 -2.20
CA CYS A 21 13.96 -13.44 -1.55
C CYS A 21 14.74 -14.32 -0.57
N SER A 22 15.93 -13.87 -0.11
CA SER A 22 16.77 -14.66 0.81
C SER A 22 16.11 -14.87 2.17
N LEU A 23 15.47 -13.81 2.72
CA LEU A 23 14.91 -13.86 4.07
C LEU A 23 13.69 -12.93 4.23
N GLU A 24 12.74 -13.37 5.06
CA GLU A 24 11.69 -12.51 5.63
C GLU A 24 11.86 -12.44 7.14
N LEU A 25 11.88 -11.23 7.69
CA LEU A 25 11.87 -10.90 9.11
C LEU A 25 10.49 -10.37 9.48
N THR A 26 9.76 -11.07 10.33
CA THR A 26 8.51 -10.56 10.91
C THR A 26 8.83 -9.92 12.26
N VAL A 27 8.48 -8.63 12.39
CA VAL A 27 8.75 -7.77 13.55
C VAL A 27 7.41 -7.43 14.22
N SER A 28 7.21 -7.86 15.46
CA SER A 28 5.94 -7.75 16.17
C SER A 28 6.03 -7.03 17.52
N SER A 29 7.23 -6.77 18.01
CA SER A 29 7.48 -6.07 19.27
C SER A 29 8.57 -5.00 19.11
N ARG A 30 8.69 -4.12 20.11
CA ARG A 30 9.76 -3.11 20.14
C ARG A 30 11.14 -3.76 20.29
N ASP A 31 11.23 -4.86 21.02
CA ASP A 31 12.49 -5.61 21.19
C ASP A 31 12.96 -6.24 19.86
N ASP A 32 12.01 -6.63 19.00
CA ASP A 32 12.34 -7.15 17.67
C ASP A 32 13.02 -6.10 16.78
N LEU A 33 12.79 -4.79 17.00
CA LEU A 33 13.30 -3.72 16.14
C LEU A 33 14.85 -3.63 16.19
N ALA A 34 15.42 -3.71 17.38
CA ALA A 34 16.88 -3.71 17.55
C ALA A 34 17.50 -5.00 16.98
N ALA A 35 16.90 -6.15 17.27
CA ALA A 35 17.34 -7.45 16.72
C ALA A 35 17.25 -7.49 15.19
N MET A 36 16.22 -6.85 14.60
CA MET A 36 16.09 -6.70 13.15
C MET A 36 17.25 -5.88 12.56
N ASP A 37 17.61 -4.74 13.17
CA ASP A 37 18.71 -3.90 12.67
C ASP A 37 20.05 -4.64 12.73
N ASP A 38 20.31 -5.38 13.82
CA ASP A 38 21.52 -6.18 13.94
C ASP A 38 21.57 -7.26 12.86
N ARG A 39 20.45 -7.94 12.63
CA ARG A 39 20.35 -8.98 11.62
C ARG A 39 20.52 -8.44 10.19
N ILE A 40 19.90 -7.29 9.89
CA ILE A 40 20.06 -6.61 8.60
C ILE A 40 21.52 -6.21 8.36
N ARG A 41 22.18 -5.68 9.39
CA ARG A 41 23.60 -5.28 9.31
C ARG A 41 24.52 -6.46 9.08
N GLU A 42 24.26 -7.59 9.76
CA GLU A 42 24.99 -8.85 9.55
C GLU A 42 24.89 -9.37 8.11
N LEU A 43 23.69 -9.30 7.53
CA LEU A 43 23.45 -9.80 6.19
C LEU A 43 23.98 -8.86 5.09
N GLY A 44 23.99 -7.56 5.30
CA GLY A 44 24.45 -6.58 4.31
C GLY A 44 23.60 -6.54 3.01
N LEU A 45 22.38 -7.08 3.04
CA LEU A 45 21.50 -7.18 1.88
C LEU A 45 20.54 -6.00 1.78
N PRO A 46 20.04 -5.68 0.59
CA PRO A 46 18.95 -4.71 0.40
C PRO A 46 17.70 -5.09 1.21
N VAL A 47 17.05 -4.10 1.82
CA VAL A 47 15.89 -4.30 2.70
C VAL A 47 14.64 -3.67 2.10
N TYR A 48 13.55 -4.42 2.13
CA TYR A 48 12.23 -3.99 1.65
C TYR A 48 11.18 -4.20 2.73
N VAL A 49 10.49 -3.13 3.13
CA VAL A 49 9.37 -3.21 4.07
C VAL A 49 8.10 -3.57 3.30
N VAL A 50 7.44 -4.65 3.70
CA VAL A 50 6.26 -5.19 3.03
C VAL A 50 5.13 -5.38 4.03
N GLY A 51 4.01 -4.71 3.81
CA GLY A 51 2.77 -4.96 4.55
C GLY A 51 2.05 -6.20 3.98
N ARG A 52 0.86 -6.00 3.43
CA ARG A 52 0.07 -7.06 2.78
C ARG A 52 0.48 -7.34 1.32
N GLY A 53 1.48 -6.65 0.78
CA GLY A 53 1.91 -6.82 -0.62
C GLY A 53 0.90 -6.32 -1.66
N SER A 54 -0.05 -5.45 -1.28
CA SER A 54 -1.14 -5.00 -2.17
C SER A 54 -0.75 -3.89 -3.15
N ASN A 55 0.46 -3.37 -3.06
CA ASN A 55 1.05 -2.42 -4.01
C ASN A 55 2.45 -2.87 -4.46
N ILE A 56 2.70 -4.18 -4.42
CA ILE A 56 4.00 -4.78 -4.76
C ILE A 56 3.88 -5.59 -6.04
N PHE A 57 4.84 -5.35 -6.93
CA PHE A 57 5.10 -6.13 -8.13
C PHE A 57 6.38 -6.95 -7.89
N GLY A 58 6.23 -8.25 -7.61
CA GLY A 58 7.37 -9.15 -7.41
C GLY A 58 8.00 -9.54 -8.74
N LEU A 59 9.34 -9.46 -8.84
CA LEU A 59 10.09 -9.94 -9.99
C LEU A 59 10.38 -11.43 -9.88
N ASP A 60 10.44 -12.12 -11.03
CA ASP A 60 10.78 -13.55 -11.10
C ASP A 60 12.25 -13.78 -10.72
N GLY A 61 12.59 -15.03 -10.35
CA GLY A 61 13.94 -15.43 -9.97
C GLY A 61 14.17 -15.41 -8.45
N SER A 62 15.42 -15.61 -8.06
CA SER A 62 15.88 -15.57 -6.67
C SER A 62 16.66 -14.29 -6.42
N HIS A 63 16.32 -13.58 -5.36
CA HIS A 63 16.85 -12.25 -5.06
C HIS A 63 17.56 -12.23 -3.71
N GLU A 64 18.77 -11.73 -3.70
CA GLU A 64 19.53 -11.45 -2.48
C GLU A 64 18.97 -10.20 -1.80
N ALA A 65 17.90 -10.38 -1.03
CA ALA A 65 17.18 -9.31 -0.37
C ALA A 65 16.52 -9.79 0.93
N VAL A 66 16.34 -8.87 1.88
CA VAL A 66 15.60 -9.08 3.12
C VAL A 66 14.25 -8.37 3.03
N LEU A 67 13.18 -9.11 3.31
CA LEU A 67 11.86 -8.56 3.49
C LEU A 67 11.63 -8.31 4.98
N VAL A 68 11.15 -7.13 5.34
CA VAL A 68 10.72 -6.82 6.71
C VAL A 68 9.20 -6.68 6.72
N ARG A 69 8.55 -7.50 7.54
CA ARG A 69 7.10 -7.47 7.72
C ARG A 69 6.73 -6.92 9.09
N PRO A 70 6.20 -5.67 9.17
CA PRO A 70 5.64 -5.14 10.41
C PRO A 70 4.39 -5.92 10.79
N ALA A 71 4.37 -6.50 11.98
CA ALA A 71 3.25 -7.26 12.54
C ALA A 71 2.81 -6.72 13.91
N PHE A 72 2.90 -5.41 14.10
CA PHE A 72 2.38 -4.73 15.29
C PHE A 72 0.86 -4.71 15.23
N THR A 73 0.21 -5.38 16.17
CA THR A 73 -1.25 -5.62 16.17
C THR A 73 -1.96 -4.99 17.37
N ASP A 74 -1.33 -4.05 18.05
CA ASP A 74 -1.93 -3.30 19.16
C ASP A 74 -3.09 -2.42 18.65
N GLY A 75 -4.26 -2.52 19.28
CA GLY A 75 -5.45 -1.80 18.88
C GLY A 75 -6.26 -2.50 17.77
N PRO A 76 -7.15 -1.78 17.03
CA PRO A 76 -7.43 -0.34 17.18
C PRO A 76 -8.08 -0.01 18.52
N ALA A 77 -7.72 1.13 19.12
CA ALA A 77 -8.22 1.57 20.41
C ALA A 77 -8.44 3.10 20.45
N VAL A 78 -9.53 3.54 21.07
CA VAL A 78 -9.75 4.97 21.35
C VAL A 78 -8.80 5.39 22.47
N LEU A 79 -8.15 6.55 22.30
CA LEU A 79 -7.21 7.13 23.24
C LEU A 79 -7.88 8.29 24.01
N GLY A 80 -8.07 8.10 25.33
CA GLY A 80 -8.58 9.14 26.20
C GLY A 80 -9.96 9.68 25.83
N ASP A 81 -10.21 10.91 26.24
CA ASP A 81 -11.43 11.65 25.93
C ASP A 81 -11.32 12.38 24.57
N GLU A 82 -12.39 13.02 24.14
CA GLU A 82 -12.39 13.87 22.95
C GLU A 82 -11.38 15.01 23.10
N THR A 83 -10.74 15.35 22.00
CA THR A 83 -9.85 16.51 21.94
C THR A 83 -10.66 17.81 22.05
N ALA A 84 -10.01 18.93 22.38
CA ALA A 84 -10.66 20.23 22.59
C ALA A 84 -11.48 20.70 21.37
N ASP A 85 -11.16 20.24 20.18
CA ASP A 85 -11.86 20.48 18.91
C ASP A 85 -12.92 19.41 18.56
N GLY A 86 -13.25 18.52 19.52
CA GLY A 86 -14.25 17.45 19.33
C GLY A 86 -13.75 16.23 18.53
N GLY A 87 -12.47 16.12 18.26
CA GLY A 87 -11.87 14.96 17.59
C GLY A 87 -11.73 13.78 18.53
N VAL A 88 -11.80 12.57 17.98
CA VAL A 88 -11.52 11.30 18.69
C VAL A 88 -10.23 10.70 18.17
N LEU A 89 -9.29 10.43 19.06
CA LEU A 89 -8.02 9.82 18.71
C LEU A 89 -8.12 8.30 18.75
N VAL A 90 -7.70 7.65 17.66
CA VAL A 90 -7.66 6.18 17.56
C VAL A 90 -6.24 5.71 17.26
N SER A 91 -5.65 4.93 18.16
CA SER A 91 -4.34 4.28 17.93
C SER A 91 -4.50 2.95 17.22
N CYS A 92 -3.54 2.61 16.36
CA CYS A 92 -3.56 1.37 15.60
C CYS A 92 -2.14 0.94 15.22
N GLY A 93 -1.79 -0.32 15.50
CA GLY A 93 -0.53 -0.92 15.10
C GLY A 93 -0.42 -1.08 13.58
N ALA A 94 0.79 -0.96 13.05
CA ALA A 94 1.06 -0.97 11.60
C ALA A 94 0.67 -2.26 10.90
N GLY A 95 0.66 -3.39 11.60
CA GLY A 95 0.29 -4.71 11.08
C GLY A 95 -1.22 -4.95 10.96
N ILE A 96 -2.04 -4.12 11.61
CA ILE A 96 -3.51 -4.26 11.55
C ILE A 96 -4.00 -4.00 10.13
N SER A 97 -4.90 -4.86 9.65
CA SER A 97 -5.48 -4.70 8.32
C SER A 97 -6.48 -3.55 8.27
N LEU A 98 -6.53 -2.84 7.13
CA LEU A 98 -7.51 -1.75 6.94
C LEU A 98 -8.96 -2.20 7.18
N PRO A 99 -9.42 -3.39 6.73
CA PRO A 99 -10.77 -3.85 7.05
C PRO A 99 -11.05 -3.97 8.55
N VAL A 100 -10.06 -4.37 9.37
CA VAL A 100 -10.21 -4.45 10.85
C VAL A 100 -10.33 -3.06 11.45
N LEU A 101 -9.47 -2.12 11.07
CA LEU A 101 -9.58 -0.72 11.50
C LEU A 101 -10.95 -0.14 11.12
N LEU A 102 -11.37 -0.27 9.86
CA LEU A 102 -12.64 0.28 9.38
C LEU A 102 -13.86 -0.36 10.09
N ALA A 103 -13.82 -1.65 10.38
CA ALA A 103 -14.88 -2.31 11.15
C ALA A 103 -15.00 -1.73 12.57
N PHE A 104 -13.87 -1.47 13.23
CA PHE A 104 -13.82 -0.81 14.54
C PHE A 104 -14.38 0.62 14.47
N LEU A 105 -13.96 1.42 13.46
CA LEU A 105 -14.45 2.79 13.28
C LEU A 105 -15.96 2.83 13.09
N ARG A 106 -16.50 1.92 12.28
CA ARG A 106 -17.94 1.77 12.09
C ARG A 106 -18.64 1.43 13.41
N GLU A 107 -18.14 0.45 14.17
CA GLU A 107 -18.71 0.07 15.46
C GLU A 107 -18.76 1.25 16.44
N LYS A 108 -17.72 2.05 16.48
CA LYS A 108 -17.59 3.22 17.37
C LYS A 108 -18.27 4.49 16.85
N GLY A 109 -18.84 4.47 15.63
CA GLY A 109 -19.41 5.67 15.00
C GLY A 109 -18.38 6.75 14.76
N LEU A 110 -17.21 6.41 14.22
CA LEU A 110 -16.10 7.32 13.95
C LEU A 110 -15.91 7.50 12.46
N SER A 111 -16.07 8.72 11.97
CA SER A 111 -16.01 9.12 10.56
C SER A 111 -14.67 9.75 10.21
N GLY A 112 -14.28 9.66 8.93
CA GLY A 112 -13.10 10.29 8.34
C GLY A 112 -12.25 9.36 7.47
N MET A 113 -12.50 8.05 7.50
CA MET A 113 -11.72 7.06 6.73
C MET A 113 -12.57 6.17 5.80
N GLU A 114 -13.83 6.50 5.55
CA GLU A 114 -14.77 5.69 4.75
C GLU A 114 -14.29 5.48 3.30
N GLY A 115 -13.54 6.44 2.76
CA GLY A 115 -12.95 6.33 1.42
C GLY A 115 -11.92 5.20 1.29
N LEU A 116 -11.37 4.69 2.40
CA LEU A 116 -10.45 3.55 2.40
C LEU A 116 -11.18 2.20 2.29
N ALA A 117 -12.51 2.16 2.39
CA ALA A 117 -13.28 0.93 2.24
C ALA A 117 -12.96 0.22 0.92
N GLY A 118 -12.65 -1.07 1.00
CA GLY A 118 -12.25 -1.88 -0.16
C GLY A 118 -10.80 -1.74 -0.60
N ILE A 119 -9.96 -0.92 0.07
CA ILE A 119 -8.51 -0.94 -0.16
C ILE A 119 -7.91 -2.11 0.63
N PRO A 120 -7.24 -3.08 -0.03
CA PRO A 120 -6.51 -4.12 0.66
C PRO A 120 -5.18 -3.55 1.20
N GLY A 121 -4.82 -3.89 2.42
CA GLY A 121 -3.56 -3.42 3.01
C GLY A 121 -3.55 -3.47 4.52
N THR A 122 -2.44 -3.00 5.09
CA THR A 122 -2.27 -2.77 6.52
C THR A 122 -2.20 -1.27 6.81
N VAL A 123 -2.40 -0.88 8.05
CA VAL A 123 -2.27 0.51 8.53
C VAL A 123 -0.91 1.09 8.16
N GLY A 124 0.19 0.37 8.44
CA GLY A 124 1.53 0.84 8.09
C GLY A 124 1.73 1.03 6.59
N GLY A 125 1.19 0.12 5.76
CA GLY A 125 1.21 0.25 4.30
C GLY A 125 0.36 1.42 3.81
N ALA A 126 -0.79 1.66 4.43
CA ALA A 126 -1.67 2.80 4.11
C ALA A 126 -0.99 4.14 4.42
N VAL A 127 -0.32 4.26 5.57
CA VAL A 127 0.47 5.45 5.92
C VAL A 127 1.62 5.63 4.93
N ALA A 128 2.46 4.59 4.72
CA ALA A 128 3.65 4.68 3.86
C ALA A 128 3.34 5.03 2.39
N MET A 129 2.14 4.71 1.92
CA MET A 129 1.68 5.02 0.57
C MET A 129 0.71 6.21 0.52
N ASN A 130 0.41 6.82 1.66
CA ASN A 130 -0.71 7.76 1.77
C ASN A 130 -1.92 7.24 0.99
N ALA A 131 -2.34 6.03 1.33
CA ALA A 131 -3.41 5.33 0.61
C ALA A 131 -4.71 6.15 0.69
N GLY A 132 -5.42 6.21 -0.42
CA GLY A 132 -6.66 6.97 -0.47
C GLY A 132 -7.46 6.75 -1.75
N SER A 133 -8.72 7.12 -1.69
CA SER A 133 -9.63 7.13 -2.83
C SER A 133 -10.85 8.01 -2.53
N PHE A 134 -11.55 8.45 -3.58
CA PHE A 134 -12.76 9.29 -3.49
C PHE A 134 -12.59 10.55 -2.62
N GLY A 135 -11.46 11.23 -2.79
CA GLY A 135 -11.16 12.46 -2.06
C GLY A 135 -10.70 12.26 -0.61
N THR A 136 -10.57 11.03 -0.13
CA THR A 136 -10.04 10.72 1.22
C THR A 136 -8.64 10.14 1.10
N SER A 137 -7.70 10.60 1.93
CA SER A 137 -6.36 10.00 2.06
C SER A 137 -6.04 9.68 3.52
N THR A 138 -5.14 8.74 3.74
CA THR A 138 -4.71 8.34 5.09
C THR A 138 -4.11 9.51 5.88
N ALA A 139 -3.36 10.39 5.21
CA ALA A 139 -2.70 11.53 5.83
C ALA A 139 -3.69 12.60 6.35
N GLU A 140 -4.88 12.72 5.75
CA GLU A 140 -5.90 13.69 6.20
C GLU A 140 -6.43 13.39 7.60
N SER A 141 -6.47 12.10 7.97
CA SER A 141 -6.89 11.67 9.31
C SER A 141 -5.71 11.40 10.25
N LEU A 142 -4.47 11.53 9.79
CA LEU A 142 -3.29 11.21 10.59
C LEU A 142 -3.05 12.29 11.64
N ASP A 143 -3.05 11.92 12.95
CA ASP A 143 -2.66 12.79 14.05
C ASP A 143 -1.16 12.66 14.35
N SER A 144 -0.69 11.43 14.45
CA SER A 144 0.73 11.14 14.63
C SER A 144 1.07 9.73 14.14
N VAL A 145 2.35 9.51 13.84
CA VAL A 145 2.86 8.20 13.45
C VAL A 145 4.13 7.89 14.23
N GLU A 146 4.26 6.66 14.68
CA GLU A 146 5.49 6.14 15.27
C GLU A 146 6.23 5.31 14.24
N ILE A 147 7.47 5.66 13.97
CA ILE A 147 8.32 4.98 12.99
C ILE A 147 9.61 4.51 13.62
N TRP A 148 10.18 3.43 13.12
CA TRP A 148 11.56 3.02 13.39
C TRP A 148 12.44 3.46 12.23
N SER A 149 13.50 4.22 12.56
CA SER A 149 14.46 4.69 11.56
C SER A 149 15.81 4.99 12.24
N GLY A 150 16.90 4.57 11.62
CA GLY A 150 18.25 4.80 12.13
C GLY A 150 18.48 4.27 13.55
N GLY A 151 17.96 3.10 13.88
CA GLY A 151 18.16 2.45 15.19
C GLY A 151 17.32 3.05 16.33
N ARG A 152 16.34 3.89 16.05
CA ARG A 152 15.51 4.54 17.07
C ARG A 152 14.04 4.65 16.67
N LEU A 153 13.19 4.65 17.68
CA LEU A 153 11.79 4.92 17.55
C LEU A 153 11.55 6.44 17.57
N VAL A 154 10.84 6.95 16.57
CA VAL A 154 10.58 8.38 16.41
C VAL A 154 9.07 8.58 16.23
N ARG A 155 8.46 9.45 17.04
CA ARG A 155 7.09 9.88 16.87
C ARG A 155 7.08 11.19 16.06
N LEU A 156 6.26 11.23 15.03
CA LEU A 156 6.13 12.36 14.11
C LEU A 156 4.67 12.81 14.04
N THR A 157 4.48 14.12 13.96
CA THR A 157 3.21 14.75 13.64
C THR A 157 3.12 15.06 12.13
N PRO A 158 1.95 15.36 11.55
CA PRO A 158 1.81 15.59 10.11
C PRO A 158 2.73 16.67 9.55
N ASP A 159 3.00 17.75 10.31
CA ASP A 159 3.90 18.85 9.93
C ASP A 159 5.37 18.40 9.80
N ALA A 160 5.76 17.35 10.52
CA ALA A 160 7.08 16.71 10.38
C ALA A 160 7.15 15.72 9.20
N CYS A 161 6.07 15.60 8.43
CA CYS A 161 5.98 14.70 7.29
C CYS A 161 5.70 15.46 5.99
N GLU A 162 6.23 14.96 4.91
CA GLU A 162 5.86 15.36 3.56
C GLU A 162 4.84 14.37 3.02
N THR A 163 3.64 14.86 2.70
CA THR A 163 2.52 14.04 2.21
C THR A 163 2.01 14.54 0.87
N GLY A 164 1.54 13.63 0.05
CA GLY A 164 0.98 13.95 -1.26
C GLY A 164 0.33 12.72 -1.90
N TYR A 165 -0.02 12.83 -3.17
CA TYR A 165 -0.60 11.71 -3.92
C TYR A 165 0.36 10.51 -3.95
N ARG A 166 -0.03 9.43 -3.28
CA ARG A 166 0.80 8.20 -3.12
C ARG A 166 2.20 8.49 -2.57
N HIS A 167 2.28 9.50 -1.72
CA HIS A 167 3.53 9.93 -1.15
C HIS A 167 3.40 10.20 0.35
N PHE A 168 4.32 9.64 1.12
CA PHE A 168 4.54 9.90 2.54
C PHE A 168 6.04 9.78 2.81
N ARG A 169 6.64 10.82 3.36
CA ARG A 169 8.06 10.85 3.74
C ARG A 169 8.27 11.65 5.01
N PRO A 170 8.93 11.09 6.03
CA PRO A 170 9.39 11.86 7.18
C PRO A 170 10.41 12.93 6.77
N ARG A 171 10.23 14.16 7.24
CA ARG A 171 11.19 15.24 6.99
C ARG A 171 12.44 15.06 7.82
N GLY A 172 13.62 15.38 7.28
CA GLY A 172 14.89 15.35 8.00
C GLY A 172 15.40 13.95 8.39
N LEU A 173 14.76 12.88 7.94
CA LEU A 173 15.22 11.51 8.10
C LEU A 173 15.77 10.99 6.77
N ALA A 174 17.04 10.56 6.81
CA ALA A 174 17.68 9.88 5.68
C ALA A 174 17.44 8.37 5.77
N GLY A 175 17.32 7.72 4.60
CA GLY A 175 17.21 6.27 4.51
C GLY A 175 15.76 5.73 4.60
N SER A 176 15.67 4.44 4.87
CA SER A 176 14.40 3.73 5.02
C SER A 176 13.81 3.90 6.41
N PHE A 177 12.49 3.79 6.49
CA PHE A 177 11.77 3.75 7.76
C PHE A 177 10.74 2.61 7.77
N LEU A 178 10.37 2.19 8.97
CA LEU A 178 9.33 1.20 9.20
C LEU A 178 8.26 1.85 10.08
N VAL A 179 7.00 1.85 9.63
CA VAL A 179 5.88 2.31 10.45
C VAL A 179 5.60 1.25 11.52
N VAL A 180 5.54 1.68 12.78
CA VAL A 180 5.25 0.83 13.95
C VAL A 180 3.79 0.98 14.37
N SER A 181 3.32 2.21 14.49
CA SER A 181 1.93 2.51 14.81
C SER A 181 1.50 3.86 14.24
N ALA A 182 0.20 4.10 14.14
CA ALA A 182 -0.37 5.39 13.77
C ALA A 182 -1.50 5.75 14.74
N VAL A 183 -1.68 7.05 14.94
CA VAL A 183 -2.84 7.62 15.64
C VAL A 183 -3.62 8.44 14.61
N PHE A 184 -4.92 8.20 14.54
CA PHE A 184 -5.82 8.90 13.64
C PHE A 184 -6.75 9.80 14.44
N ARG A 185 -6.99 11.02 13.95
CA ARG A 185 -7.96 11.97 14.46
C ARG A 185 -9.23 11.88 13.62
N LEU A 186 -10.32 11.53 14.25
CA LEU A 186 -11.60 11.20 13.61
C LEU A 186 -12.72 12.01 14.23
N SER A 187 -13.82 12.17 13.50
CA SER A 187 -14.99 12.88 13.96
C SER A 187 -16.06 11.93 14.47
N ARG A 188 -16.84 12.35 15.47
CA ARG A 188 -18.05 11.64 15.92
C ARG A 188 -19.08 11.61 14.80
N SER A 189 -19.70 10.46 14.68
CA SER A 189 -20.82 10.19 13.76
C SER A 189 -21.70 9.08 14.35
N THR A 190 -22.63 8.59 13.57
CA THR A 190 -23.36 7.37 13.93
C THR A 190 -22.74 6.15 13.23
N SER A 191 -22.85 4.97 13.85
CA SER A 191 -22.45 3.71 13.22
C SER A 191 -23.16 3.49 11.88
N GLN A 192 -24.41 3.96 11.76
CA GLN A 192 -25.22 3.86 10.55
C GLN A 192 -24.67 4.73 9.40
N ASP A 193 -24.31 5.99 9.70
CA ASP A 193 -23.77 6.91 8.68
C ASP A 193 -22.39 6.47 8.20
N VAL A 194 -21.51 6.04 9.12
CA VAL A 194 -20.21 5.48 8.80
C VAL A 194 -20.36 4.23 7.93
N ALA A 195 -21.29 3.33 8.28
CA ALA A 195 -21.58 2.14 7.49
C ALA A 195 -22.08 2.49 6.09
N ALA A 196 -22.99 3.47 5.97
CA ALA A 196 -23.53 3.92 4.69
C ALA A 196 -22.43 4.53 3.79
N GLY A 197 -21.55 5.37 4.36
CA GLY A 197 -20.40 5.94 3.66
C GLY A 197 -19.42 4.86 3.16
N MET A 198 -19.08 3.91 4.00
CA MET A 198 -18.22 2.77 3.64
C MET A 198 -18.85 1.91 2.54
N GLN A 199 -20.14 1.61 2.65
CA GLN A 199 -20.86 0.81 1.68
C GLN A 199 -20.92 1.53 0.33
N HIS A 200 -21.24 2.82 0.31
CA HIS A 200 -21.24 3.64 -0.91
C HIS A 200 -19.88 3.57 -1.62
N ASN A 201 -18.79 3.88 -0.91
CA ASN A 201 -17.44 3.86 -1.46
C ASN A 201 -17.02 2.46 -1.94
N PHE A 202 -17.38 1.42 -1.21
CA PHE A 202 -17.12 0.04 -1.62
C PHE A 202 -17.87 -0.33 -2.91
N GLN A 203 -19.14 0.03 -3.04
CA GLN A 203 -19.93 -0.24 -4.26
C GLN A 203 -19.38 0.53 -5.45
N MET A 204 -18.96 1.79 -5.26
CA MET A 204 -18.30 2.58 -6.29
C MET A 204 -17.00 1.93 -6.78
N LYS A 205 -16.20 1.35 -5.87
CA LYS A 205 -15.00 0.57 -6.24
C LYS A 205 -15.38 -0.71 -6.99
N LYS A 206 -16.32 -1.48 -6.44
CA LYS A 206 -16.75 -2.75 -7.02
C LYS A 206 -17.29 -2.59 -8.45
N SER A 207 -17.97 -1.49 -8.73
CA SER A 207 -18.49 -1.20 -10.08
C SER A 207 -17.39 -0.80 -11.09
N ARG A 208 -16.23 -0.31 -10.61
CA ARG A 208 -15.18 0.26 -11.48
C ARG A 208 -13.85 -0.50 -11.46
N GLN A 209 -13.62 -1.37 -10.50
CA GLN A 209 -12.32 -2.01 -10.27
C GLN A 209 -12.48 -3.52 -10.06
N PRO A 210 -11.55 -4.35 -10.53
CA PRO A 210 -11.59 -5.80 -10.39
C PRO A 210 -11.15 -6.24 -8.99
N ILE A 211 -11.94 -5.89 -7.96
CA ILE A 211 -11.58 -6.04 -6.53
C ILE A 211 -11.40 -7.50 -6.07
N THR A 212 -11.90 -8.46 -6.85
CA THR A 212 -11.76 -9.91 -6.56
C THR A 212 -10.60 -10.56 -7.32
N ALA A 213 -10.00 -9.84 -8.27
CA ALA A 213 -8.89 -10.36 -9.06
C ALA A 213 -7.55 -10.30 -8.30
N ARG A 214 -6.62 -11.18 -8.67
CA ARG A 214 -5.22 -11.07 -8.23
C ARG A 214 -4.59 -9.85 -8.90
N SER A 215 -4.44 -8.77 -8.15
CA SER A 215 -3.96 -7.47 -8.63
C SER A 215 -3.19 -6.72 -7.54
N ALA A 216 -2.34 -5.79 -7.94
CA ALA A 216 -1.65 -4.84 -7.06
C ALA A 216 -2.30 -3.43 -7.08
N GLY A 217 -3.55 -3.32 -7.50
CA GLY A 217 -4.22 -2.01 -7.69
C GLY A 217 -3.86 -1.36 -9.03
N CYS A 218 -3.88 -0.04 -9.07
CA CYS A 218 -3.44 0.72 -10.24
C CYS A 218 -1.96 0.54 -10.47
N VAL A 219 -1.56 0.22 -11.70
CA VAL A 219 -0.16 -0.01 -12.06
C VAL A 219 0.57 1.31 -12.29
N PHE A 220 -0.10 2.27 -12.93
CA PHE A 220 0.48 3.57 -13.24
C PHE A 220 -0.18 4.69 -12.44
N ARG A 221 0.61 5.70 -12.11
CA ARG A 221 0.12 6.96 -11.52
C ARG A 221 -0.70 7.74 -12.53
N ASN A 222 -1.67 8.50 -12.05
CA ASN A 222 -2.33 9.47 -12.91
C ASN A 222 -1.35 10.59 -13.25
N PRO A 223 -1.12 10.88 -14.54
CA PRO A 223 -0.22 11.94 -14.97
C PRO A 223 -0.83 13.32 -14.71
N ALA A 224 0.02 14.36 -14.69
CA ALA A 224 -0.39 15.74 -14.43
C ALA A 224 -1.26 16.38 -15.53
N CYS A 225 -1.42 15.72 -16.67
CA CYS A 225 -2.20 16.23 -17.81
C CYS A 225 -3.72 16.26 -17.59
N GLY A 226 -4.21 15.88 -16.40
CA GLY A 226 -5.64 15.88 -16.06
C GLY A 226 -6.44 14.70 -16.62
N VAL A 227 -5.84 13.85 -17.46
CA VAL A 227 -6.46 12.61 -17.95
C VAL A 227 -5.91 11.43 -17.15
N SER A 228 -6.77 10.57 -16.61
CA SER A 228 -6.31 9.42 -15.81
C SER A 228 -5.53 8.41 -16.65
N ALA A 229 -4.56 7.73 -16.02
CA ALA A 229 -3.79 6.65 -16.67
C ALA A 229 -4.71 5.57 -17.24
N GLY A 230 -5.79 5.21 -16.52
CA GLY A 230 -6.78 4.25 -17.00
C GLY A 230 -7.45 4.67 -18.30
N ALA A 231 -7.84 5.95 -18.42
CA ALA A 231 -8.45 6.49 -19.64
C ALA A 231 -7.47 6.55 -20.81
N LEU A 232 -6.19 6.86 -20.56
CA LEU A 232 -5.16 6.84 -21.59
C LEU A 232 -4.91 5.43 -22.11
N LEU A 233 -4.80 4.45 -21.21
CA LEU A 233 -4.64 3.04 -21.56
C LEU A 233 -5.83 2.48 -22.35
N GLU A 234 -7.05 2.87 -21.97
CA GLU A 234 -8.25 2.46 -22.68
C GLU A 234 -8.29 3.05 -24.11
N ARG A 235 -7.98 4.34 -24.27
CA ARG A 235 -7.86 4.99 -25.59
C ARG A 235 -6.76 4.38 -26.47
N ALA A 236 -5.69 3.91 -25.85
CA ALA A 236 -4.59 3.21 -26.55
C ALA A 236 -4.90 1.73 -26.85
N GLY A 237 -6.13 1.24 -26.53
CA GLY A 237 -6.58 -0.12 -26.85
C GLY A 237 -6.08 -1.21 -25.90
N PHE A 238 -5.69 -0.84 -24.67
CA PHE A 238 -5.12 -1.80 -23.69
C PHE A 238 -6.14 -2.36 -22.70
N ARG A 239 -7.40 -1.94 -22.71
CA ARG A 239 -8.46 -2.55 -21.92
C ARG A 239 -8.65 -4.02 -22.33
N GLY A 240 -8.53 -4.95 -21.40
CA GLY A 240 -8.58 -6.39 -21.65
C GLY A 240 -7.40 -6.98 -22.41
N ARG A 241 -6.39 -6.19 -22.77
CA ARG A 241 -5.18 -6.69 -23.47
C ARG A 241 -4.47 -7.71 -22.62
N ARG A 242 -4.17 -8.85 -23.24
CA ARG A 242 -3.54 -10.01 -22.59
C ARG A 242 -2.18 -10.32 -23.17
N LYS A 243 -1.27 -10.80 -22.28
CA LYS A 243 0.02 -11.39 -22.68
C LYS A 243 0.29 -12.60 -21.78
N GLY A 244 0.34 -13.80 -22.36
CA GLY A 244 0.45 -15.04 -21.60
C GLY A 244 -0.68 -15.17 -20.57
N SER A 245 -0.31 -15.30 -19.30
CA SER A 245 -1.25 -15.46 -18.18
C SER A 245 -1.50 -14.18 -17.38
N VAL A 246 -1.15 -13.02 -17.92
CA VAL A 246 -1.50 -11.71 -17.33
C VAL A 246 -2.31 -10.86 -18.30
N ALA A 247 -3.09 -9.93 -17.78
CA ALA A 247 -3.89 -9.01 -18.58
C ALA A 247 -4.03 -7.65 -17.91
N LEU A 248 -4.24 -6.58 -18.70
CA LEU A 248 -4.89 -5.38 -18.19
C LEU A 248 -6.41 -5.62 -18.13
N SER A 249 -7.02 -5.30 -17.00
CA SER A 249 -8.39 -5.68 -16.71
C SER A 249 -9.41 -5.10 -17.70
N GLU A 250 -10.41 -5.88 -18.06
CA GLU A 250 -11.56 -5.43 -18.86
C GLU A 250 -12.44 -4.41 -18.11
N GLN A 251 -12.43 -4.43 -16.78
CA GLN A 251 -13.19 -3.51 -15.95
C GLN A 251 -12.46 -2.17 -15.76
N HIS A 252 -11.10 -2.18 -15.69
CA HIS A 252 -10.28 -0.99 -15.47
C HIS A 252 -8.90 -1.17 -16.11
N ALA A 253 -8.61 -0.44 -17.18
CA ALA A 253 -7.39 -0.64 -17.97
C ALA A 253 -6.07 -0.39 -17.20
N ASN A 254 -6.09 0.33 -16.08
CA ASN A 254 -4.91 0.55 -15.23
C ASN A 254 -4.73 -0.52 -14.13
N PHE A 255 -5.46 -1.63 -14.18
CA PHE A 255 -5.29 -2.76 -13.27
C PHE A 255 -4.68 -3.95 -14.01
N LEU A 256 -3.44 -4.28 -13.65
CA LEU A 256 -2.83 -5.54 -14.07
C LEU A 256 -3.43 -6.67 -13.22
N VAL A 257 -3.89 -7.72 -13.88
CA VAL A 257 -4.44 -8.92 -13.25
C VAL A 257 -3.65 -10.16 -13.64
N ASN A 258 -3.38 -11.02 -12.66
CA ASN A 258 -2.80 -12.33 -12.87
C ASN A 258 -3.93 -13.37 -13.00
N LEU A 259 -4.05 -13.97 -14.18
CA LEU A 259 -5.10 -14.96 -14.51
C LEU A 259 -4.79 -16.36 -13.96
N GLY A 260 -3.62 -16.52 -13.34
CA GLY A 260 -3.09 -17.78 -12.82
C GLY A 260 -1.86 -18.24 -13.59
N GLY A 261 -0.74 -18.43 -12.87
CA GLY A 261 0.53 -18.85 -13.47
C GLY A 261 1.26 -17.82 -14.31
N GLY A 262 0.87 -16.52 -14.23
CA GLY A 262 1.59 -15.45 -14.92
C GLY A 262 3.00 -15.22 -14.37
N THR A 263 3.86 -14.65 -15.18
CA THR A 263 5.24 -14.28 -14.84
C THR A 263 5.40 -12.76 -14.77
N SER A 264 6.39 -12.28 -14.02
CA SER A 264 6.71 -10.85 -14.03
C SER A 264 7.26 -10.39 -15.38
N ALA A 265 7.92 -11.27 -16.13
CA ALA A 265 8.40 -11.00 -17.48
C ALA A 265 7.25 -10.73 -18.46
N GLU A 266 6.19 -11.55 -18.45
CA GLU A 266 4.98 -11.32 -19.25
C GLU A 266 4.32 -9.99 -18.89
N ALA A 267 4.21 -9.72 -17.59
CA ALA A 267 3.61 -8.51 -17.07
C ALA A 267 4.39 -7.25 -17.48
N LEU A 268 5.71 -7.23 -17.28
CA LEU A 268 6.58 -6.12 -17.70
C LEU A 268 6.49 -5.85 -19.20
N ALA A 269 6.55 -6.91 -20.02
CA ALA A 269 6.43 -6.75 -21.46
C ALA A 269 5.09 -6.14 -21.88
N LEU A 270 3.97 -6.54 -21.24
CA LEU A 270 2.65 -5.94 -21.49
C LEU A 270 2.60 -4.47 -21.06
N LEU A 271 3.20 -4.14 -19.92
CA LEU A 271 3.21 -2.78 -19.39
C LEU A 271 4.09 -1.83 -20.23
N GLU A 272 5.22 -2.31 -20.74
CA GLU A 272 6.09 -1.52 -21.63
C GLU A 272 5.44 -1.30 -23.01
N GLU A 273 4.73 -2.29 -23.56
CA GLU A 273 3.90 -2.09 -24.75
C GLU A 273 2.84 -1.00 -24.51
N ALA A 274 2.18 -1.02 -23.35
CA ALA A 274 1.17 -0.04 -22.98
C ALA A 274 1.75 1.37 -22.82
N ARG A 275 2.89 1.52 -22.15
CA ARG A 275 3.60 2.81 -21.99
C ARG A 275 3.99 3.40 -23.36
N THR A 276 4.59 2.58 -24.22
CA THR A 276 5.00 2.96 -25.56
C THR A 276 3.81 3.44 -26.40
N ALA A 277 2.69 2.72 -26.36
CA ALA A 277 1.48 3.11 -27.09
C ALA A 277 0.87 4.41 -26.58
N VAL A 278 0.77 4.59 -25.25
CA VAL A 278 0.26 5.85 -24.65
C VAL A 278 1.18 7.02 -25.01
N ARG A 279 2.50 6.85 -24.94
CA ARG A 279 3.47 7.87 -25.34
C ARG A 279 3.32 8.24 -26.82
N ALA A 280 3.20 7.27 -27.71
CA ALA A 280 3.02 7.51 -29.13
C ALA A 280 1.68 8.21 -29.46
N MET A 281 0.60 7.83 -28.77
CA MET A 281 -0.75 8.37 -28.99
C MET A 281 -0.94 9.77 -28.38
N ALA A 282 -0.43 10.01 -27.18
CA ALA A 282 -0.78 11.18 -26.36
C ALA A 282 0.43 12.02 -25.93
N GLY A 283 1.67 11.62 -26.22
CA GLY A 283 2.89 12.29 -25.76
C GLY A 283 3.10 12.24 -24.25
N VAL A 284 2.38 11.34 -23.55
CA VAL A 284 2.41 11.24 -22.09
C VAL A 284 3.23 10.04 -21.65
N GLU A 285 4.21 10.29 -20.77
CA GLU A 285 4.92 9.21 -20.06
C GLU A 285 4.10 8.74 -18.85
N LEU A 286 3.93 7.43 -18.72
CA LEU A 286 3.28 6.83 -17.55
C LEU A 286 4.34 6.34 -16.55
N ASP A 287 4.25 6.85 -15.32
CA ASP A 287 5.07 6.41 -14.20
C ASP A 287 4.39 5.28 -13.43
N PHE A 288 5.17 4.29 -12.97
CA PHE A 288 4.64 3.22 -12.14
C PHE A 288 4.18 3.73 -10.77
N GLU A 289 3.00 3.28 -10.34
CA GLU A 289 2.49 3.44 -8.97
C GLU A 289 2.88 2.25 -8.10
N VAL A 290 2.86 1.04 -8.68
CA VAL A 290 3.32 -0.18 -8.00
C VAL A 290 4.81 -0.11 -7.70
N ARG A 291 5.20 -0.71 -6.58
CA ARG A 291 6.61 -0.82 -6.19
C ARG A 291 7.15 -2.17 -6.60
N PHE A 292 8.23 -2.17 -7.37
CA PHE A 292 8.93 -3.40 -7.75
C PHE A 292 9.74 -3.95 -6.59
N LEU A 293 9.74 -5.26 -6.49
CA LEU A 293 10.52 -5.99 -5.50
C LEU A 293 11.25 -7.16 -6.18
N PRO A 294 12.60 -7.11 -6.21
CA PRO A 294 13.46 -5.96 -5.87
C PRO A 294 13.23 -4.75 -6.77
N CYS A 295 13.79 -3.58 -6.43
CA CYS A 295 13.71 -2.42 -7.29
C CYS A 295 14.30 -2.74 -8.66
N LEU A 296 13.66 -2.27 -9.73
CA LEU A 296 14.24 -2.32 -11.06
C LEU A 296 15.56 -1.52 -11.04
N SER A 297 16.62 -2.14 -11.57
CA SER A 297 17.88 -1.40 -11.84
C SER A 297 17.57 -0.26 -12.81
N SER A 298 17.93 0.94 -12.43
CA SER A 298 17.83 2.14 -13.27
C SER A 298 18.77 2.06 -14.46
#